data_ce673b781c50534ce96be43bfcc2686e
#
_entry.id   ce673b781c50534ce96be43bfcc2686e
#
_cell.length_a   1.000
_cell.length_b   1.000
_cell.length_c   1.000
_cell.angle_alpha   90.00
_cell.angle_beta   90.00
_cell.angle_gamma   90.00
#
_symmetry.space_group_name_H-M   'P 1'
#
loop_
_entity.id
_entity.type
_entity.pdbx_description
1 polymer ?
#
loop_
_entity_poly.entity_id
_entity_poly.type
_entity_poly.pdbx_seq_one_letter_code
_entity_poly.pdbx_strand_id
1 'polypeptide(L)'
;MITMIRSSIKLLFRAKAFWFFLLIVPFLATLMLKSKMDSSMAYVTGFEQKVQDLSSADEKVAYFGGKGEYLLKVYDASDSELSSYLLDKIAKTGMILAIRADVTNEVKNGVLDKSFIEERLAFDGEEDRMGAVLVIAPDFDDLVLSGRANEAIDLYALSDDERTKAVEGTLNLQLSRMESFKKYVSVSGDQETANDLLDLLKGVDENLPKKEIVSISGSGKEALTKEQTNLKTNIGYSFVFLTLAYVFCGIFVAYNAITEQKNGVTVRVDLSGTSQAAYFLAKFVTVVVTTVLVTAFAVLYGFIMGVNDFGMERVKYYALVFLMGLIFGSVSMLIGILAGDVMSSTIAAFTIWCMSSMLSGMYFPIKYTTVGLKILSYAMPQKWFITAVEMIFVKDNNVFVMIICVTVAYILAILSIGALGLKMKRTEEWGTN
;
A
#
# COMPACT_ATOMS: atom_id res chain seq x y z
N MET A 1 14.42 -10.20 40.88
CA MET A 1 13.93 -9.65 39.61
C MET A 1 15.05 -8.99 38.79
N ILE A 2 15.79 -7.98 39.27
CA ILE A 2 16.87 -7.28 38.53
C ILE A 2 17.94 -8.24 38.01
N THR A 3 18.39 -9.17 38.85
CA THR A 3 19.41 -10.18 38.49
C THR A 3 18.94 -11.06 37.32
N MET A 4 17.67 -11.47 37.28
CA MET A 4 17.08 -12.26 36.22
C MET A 4 17.01 -11.47 34.89
N ILE A 5 16.61 -10.19 34.93
CA ILE A 5 16.61 -9.31 33.77
C ILE A 5 18.02 -9.16 33.21
N ARG A 6 19.01 -8.84 34.08
CA ARG A 6 20.41 -8.70 33.68
C ARG A 6 20.98 -9.98 33.04
N SER A 7 20.66 -11.14 33.63
CA SER A 7 21.05 -12.44 33.09
C SER A 7 20.43 -12.70 31.70
N SER A 8 19.14 -12.46 31.55
CA SER A 8 18.43 -12.64 30.28
C SER A 8 19.00 -11.74 29.16
N ILE A 9 19.25 -10.47 29.47
CA ILE A 9 19.87 -9.52 28.49
C ILE A 9 21.27 -9.98 28.10
N LYS A 10 22.09 -10.42 29.09
CA LYS A 10 23.45 -10.92 28.82
C LYS A 10 23.45 -12.17 27.93
N LEU A 11 22.48 -13.06 28.10
CA LEU A 11 22.33 -14.25 27.26
C LEU A 11 21.90 -13.89 25.84
N LEU A 12 20.98 -12.95 25.70
CA LEU A 12 20.54 -12.45 24.37
C LEU A 12 21.70 -11.88 23.56
N PHE A 13 22.52 -11.04 24.18
CA PHE A 13 23.65 -10.41 23.48
C PHE A 13 24.77 -11.38 23.08
N ARG A 14 24.82 -12.58 23.66
CA ARG A 14 25.73 -13.64 23.25
C ARG A 14 25.22 -14.45 22.05
N ALA A 15 23.93 -14.40 21.75
CA ALA A 15 23.34 -15.12 20.63
C ALA A 15 23.60 -14.36 19.30
N LYS A 16 24.43 -14.93 18.41
CA LYS A 16 24.75 -14.29 17.10
C LYS A 16 23.49 -14.05 16.27
N ALA A 17 22.56 -14.99 16.26
CA ALA A 17 21.30 -14.86 15.53
C ALA A 17 20.42 -13.70 16.02
N PHE A 18 20.50 -13.36 17.33
CA PHE A 18 19.80 -12.20 17.87
C PHE A 18 20.24 -10.89 17.18
N TRP A 19 21.54 -10.70 16.97
CA TRP A 19 22.08 -9.52 16.30
C TRP A 19 21.66 -9.42 14.84
N PHE A 20 21.49 -10.56 14.17
CA PHE A 20 20.97 -10.56 12.79
C PHE A 20 19.56 -9.94 12.76
N PHE A 21 18.64 -10.42 13.60
CA PHE A 21 17.28 -9.89 13.63
C PHE A 21 17.20 -8.46 14.17
N LEU A 22 18.09 -8.10 15.08
CA LEU A 22 18.15 -6.76 15.64
C LEU A 22 18.67 -5.70 14.66
N LEU A 23 19.60 -6.06 13.77
CA LEU A 23 20.26 -5.13 12.87
C LEU A 23 19.71 -5.22 11.44
N ILE A 24 19.68 -6.43 10.87
CA ILE A 24 19.39 -6.62 9.44
C ILE A 24 17.91 -6.41 9.13
N VAL A 25 16.99 -6.89 9.96
CA VAL A 25 15.57 -6.78 9.67
C VAL A 25 15.09 -5.31 9.72
N PRO A 26 15.42 -4.49 10.74
CA PRO A 26 15.08 -3.06 10.71
C PRO A 26 15.74 -2.30 9.55
N PHE A 27 16.97 -2.68 9.16
CA PHE A 27 17.64 -2.12 7.99
C PHE A 27 16.83 -2.41 6.71
N LEU A 28 16.47 -3.68 6.47
CA LEU A 28 15.71 -4.08 5.29
C LEU A 28 14.29 -3.45 5.27
N ALA A 29 13.63 -3.37 6.43
CA ALA A 29 12.33 -2.73 6.55
C ALA A 29 12.41 -1.24 6.20
N THR A 30 13.45 -0.54 6.66
CA THR A 30 13.67 0.88 6.36
C THR A 30 14.06 1.09 4.90
N LEU A 31 14.89 0.22 4.35
CA LEU A 31 15.27 0.24 2.93
C LEU A 31 14.03 0.05 2.04
N MET A 32 13.16 -0.90 2.39
CA MET A 32 11.91 -1.14 1.70
C MET A 32 10.98 0.07 1.77
N LEU A 33 10.89 0.71 2.95
CA LEU A 33 10.10 1.93 3.12
C LEU A 33 10.61 3.05 2.22
N LYS A 34 11.92 3.30 2.22
CA LYS A 34 12.54 4.30 1.36
C LYS A 34 12.29 4.02 -0.11
N SER A 35 12.59 2.82 -0.58
CA SER A 35 12.37 2.43 -1.98
C SER A 35 10.92 2.61 -2.43
N LYS A 36 9.96 2.29 -1.55
CA LYS A 36 8.52 2.50 -1.80
C LYS A 36 8.15 3.97 -1.82
N MET A 37 8.71 4.77 -0.93
CA MET A 37 8.47 6.21 -0.88
C MET A 37 9.09 6.92 -2.09
N ASP A 38 10.34 6.65 -2.42
CA ASP A 38 11.01 7.22 -3.58
C ASP A 38 10.27 6.88 -4.87
N SER A 39 9.84 5.64 -5.04
CA SER A 39 9.02 5.25 -6.19
C SER A 39 7.63 5.89 -6.17
N SER A 40 7.00 6.12 -5.02
CA SER A 40 5.72 6.84 -4.94
C SER A 40 5.87 8.31 -5.28
N MET A 41 6.93 8.97 -4.81
CA MET A 41 7.22 10.35 -5.15
C MET A 41 7.55 10.54 -6.63
N ALA A 42 8.32 9.62 -7.23
CA ALA A 42 8.57 9.65 -8.67
C ALA A 42 7.26 9.61 -9.49
N TYR A 43 6.24 8.89 -8.99
CA TYR A 43 4.92 8.87 -9.63
C TYR A 43 4.10 10.15 -9.40
N VAL A 44 4.23 10.79 -8.24
CA VAL A 44 3.51 12.06 -7.94
C VAL A 44 4.15 13.25 -8.63
N THR A 45 5.50 13.25 -8.75
CA THR A 45 6.26 14.37 -9.32
C THR A 45 6.68 14.17 -10.78
N GLY A 46 6.68 12.95 -11.31
CA GLY A 46 7.15 12.61 -12.66
C GLY A 46 6.04 12.37 -13.68
N PHE A 47 4.82 12.13 -13.26
CA PHE A 47 3.66 12.09 -14.14
C PHE A 47 3.03 13.48 -14.23
N GLU A 48 3.59 14.33 -15.05
CA GLU A 48 2.77 15.27 -15.76
C GLU A 48 1.68 14.45 -16.45
N GLN A 49 0.41 14.82 -16.22
CA GLN A 49 -0.77 14.19 -16.85
C GLN A 49 -0.73 14.46 -18.37
N LYS A 50 0.22 13.85 -19.04
CA LYS A 50 0.48 14.02 -20.49
C LYS A 50 0.34 12.69 -21.17
N VAL A 51 -0.05 12.76 -22.43
CA VAL A 51 0.02 11.62 -23.35
C VAL A 51 1.47 11.23 -23.54
N GLN A 52 1.78 9.95 -23.44
CA GLN A 52 3.11 9.42 -23.71
C GLN A 52 3.15 8.98 -25.18
N ASP A 53 4.09 9.52 -25.94
CA ASP A 53 4.26 9.15 -27.34
C ASP A 53 5.27 8.01 -27.49
N LEU A 54 4.94 7.02 -28.32
CA LEU A 54 5.82 5.95 -28.78
C LEU A 54 6.23 6.20 -30.23
N SER A 55 7.44 5.77 -30.59
CA SER A 55 8.02 5.98 -31.93
C SER A 55 7.42 5.06 -33.00
N SER A 56 6.73 3.98 -32.61
CA SER A 56 6.06 3.06 -33.54
C SER A 56 4.98 2.24 -32.83
N ALA A 57 4.08 1.63 -33.61
CA ALA A 57 3.08 0.69 -33.13
C ALA A 57 3.70 -0.57 -32.49
N ASP A 58 4.90 -0.98 -32.94
CA ASP A 58 5.63 -2.17 -32.47
C ASP A 58 6.44 -1.93 -31.20
N GLU A 59 6.61 -0.68 -30.80
CA GLU A 59 7.40 -0.35 -29.61
C GLU A 59 6.71 -0.89 -28.36
N LYS A 60 7.44 -1.75 -27.61
CA LYS A 60 6.97 -2.29 -26.35
C LYS A 60 6.91 -1.18 -25.30
N VAL A 61 5.80 -1.12 -24.62
CA VAL A 61 5.67 -0.20 -23.49
C VAL A 61 6.53 -0.69 -22.35
N ALA A 62 7.63 0.03 -22.08
CA ALA A 62 8.47 -0.23 -20.92
C ALA A 62 7.73 0.17 -19.65
N TYR A 63 6.90 -0.73 -19.14
CA TYR A 63 6.07 -0.49 -17.97
C TYR A 63 6.82 -0.80 -16.68
N PHE A 64 7.27 0.22 -16.00
CA PHE A 64 7.88 0.11 -14.68
C PHE A 64 6.85 0.40 -13.58
N GLY A 65 6.11 -0.64 -13.19
CA GLY A 65 5.46 -0.66 -11.93
C GLY A 65 3.96 -0.52 -11.88
N GLY A 66 3.30 -1.65 -11.80
CA GLY A 66 1.91 -1.88 -11.53
C GLY A 66 1.29 -1.17 -10.35
N LYS A 67 1.06 0.13 -10.45
CA LYS A 67 0.40 0.90 -9.39
C LYS A 67 -1.06 1.20 -9.68
N GLY A 68 -1.71 0.31 -10.42
CA GLY A 68 -3.15 0.41 -10.61
C GLY A 68 -3.57 1.55 -11.52
N GLU A 69 -2.70 2.05 -12.38
CA GLU A 69 -3.07 2.95 -13.45
C GLU A 69 -3.70 2.16 -14.60
N TYR A 70 -4.71 2.72 -15.21
CA TYR A 70 -5.33 2.13 -16.37
C TYR A 70 -4.56 2.55 -17.61
N LEU A 71 -4.00 1.58 -18.34
CA LEU A 71 -3.22 1.82 -19.54
C LEU A 71 -4.16 1.83 -20.76
N LEU A 72 -4.17 2.93 -21.48
CA LEU A 72 -4.91 3.13 -22.72
C LEU A 72 -3.92 3.33 -23.85
N LYS A 73 -3.74 2.34 -24.73
CA LYS A 73 -2.95 2.50 -25.95
C LYS A 73 -3.81 3.18 -27.02
N VAL A 74 -3.23 4.10 -27.74
CA VAL A 74 -3.94 4.90 -28.75
C VAL A 74 -3.24 4.78 -30.08
N TYR A 75 -3.98 4.36 -31.09
CA TYR A 75 -3.59 4.40 -32.48
C TYR A 75 -4.31 5.60 -33.15
N ASP A 76 -3.60 6.73 -33.16
CA ASP A 76 -4.14 7.98 -33.71
C ASP A 76 -3.75 8.11 -35.21
N ALA A 77 -4.68 7.75 -36.06
CA ALA A 77 -4.48 7.82 -37.53
C ALA A 77 -4.68 9.23 -38.10
N SER A 78 -5.33 10.14 -37.33
CA SER A 78 -5.59 11.50 -37.78
C SER A 78 -4.40 12.44 -37.56
N ASP A 79 -3.62 12.19 -36.50
CA ASP A 79 -2.53 13.05 -36.02
C ASP A 79 -2.91 14.55 -36.03
N SER A 80 -4.17 14.84 -35.66
CA SER A 80 -4.73 16.18 -35.70
C SER A 80 -4.56 16.89 -34.36
N GLU A 81 -4.65 18.22 -34.37
CA GLU A 81 -4.65 19.00 -33.10
C GLU A 81 -5.91 18.71 -32.28
N LEU A 82 -7.04 18.39 -32.93
CA LEU A 82 -8.30 18.11 -32.25
C LEU A 82 -8.25 16.73 -31.58
N SER A 83 -7.64 15.70 -32.20
CA SER A 83 -7.41 14.41 -31.57
C SER A 83 -6.44 14.53 -30.39
N SER A 84 -5.37 15.30 -30.55
CA SER A 84 -4.41 15.61 -29.46
C SER A 84 -5.07 16.30 -28.27
N TYR A 85 -5.99 17.24 -28.53
CA TYR A 85 -6.79 17.87 -27.48
C TYR A 85 -7.68 16.85 -26.74
N LEU A 86 -8.33 15.94 -27.47
CA LEU A 86 -9.14 14.88 -26.86
C LEU A 86 -8.30 13.99 -25.94
N LEU A 87 -7.13 13.55 -26.40
CA LEU A 87 -6.23 12.71 -25.62
C LEU A 87 -5.69 13.44 -24.39
N ASP A 88 -5.35 14.72 -24.50
CA ASP A 88 -4.94 15.57 -23.35
C ASP A 88 -6.04 15.65 -22.29
N LYS A 89 -7.31 15.75 -22.71
CA LYS A 89 -8.45 15.74 -21.76
C LYS A 89 -8.61 14.39 -21.04
N ILE A 90 -8.39 13.28 -21.74
CA ILE A 90 -8.43 11.94 -21.14
C ILE A 90 -7.28 11.78 -20.13
N ALA A 91 -6.07 12.16 -20.52
CA ALA A 91 -4.90 12.09 -19.64
C ALA A 91 -5.06 12.96 -18.38
N LYS A 92 -5.67 14.14 -18.50
CA LYS A 92 -5.94 15.05 -17.37
C LYS A 92 -6.93 14.52 -16.34
N THR A 93 -7.64 13.42 -16.60
CA THR A 93 -8.47 12.75 -15.58
C THR A 93 -7.62 12.16 -14.45
N GLY A 94 -6.32 11.94 -14.67
CA GLY A 94 -5.37 11.40 -13.71
C GLY A 94 -5.61 9.93 -13.33
N MET A 95 -6.56 9.25 -14.01
CA MET A 95 -6.91 7.84 -13.79
C MET A 95 -6.39 6.94 -14.90
N ILE A 96 -6.05 7.53 -16.05
CA ILE A 96 -5.72 6.85 -17.30
C ILE A 96 -4.35 7.36 -17.75
N LEU A 97 -3.46 6.44 -18.08
CA LEU A 97 -2.23 6.74 -18.78
C LEU A 97 -2.48 6.48 -20.26
N ALA A 98 -2.62 7.55 -21.06
CA ALA A 98 -2.76 7.45 -22.49
C ALA A 98 -1.38 7.33 -23.16
N ILE A 99 -1.19 6.31 -23.98
CA ILE A 99 0.05 5.99 -24.67
C ILE A 99 -0.25 6.01 -26.16
N ARG A 100 0.18 7.06 -26.85
CA ARG A 100 -0.06 7.21 -28.30
C ARG A 100 1.07 6.58 -29.09
N ALA A 101 0.77 5.63 -29.93
CA ALA A 101 1.70 5.02 -30.88
C ALA A 101 1.69 5.75 -32.22
N ASP A 102 2.86 6.02 -32.77
CA ASP A 102 2.96 6.55 -34.14
C ASP A 102 2.57 5.47 -35.14
N VAL A 103 1.48 5.72 -35.90
CA VAL A 103 0.94 4.88 -36.94
C VAL A 103 0.97 5.56 -38.33
N THR A 104 1.76 6.62 -38.47
CA THR A 104 1.85 7.41 -39.68
C THR A 104 2.25 6.57 -40.89
N ASN A 105 3.12 5.58 -40.72
CA ASN A 105 3.55 4.70 -41.80
C ASN A 105 2.46 3.71 -42.18
N GLU A 106 1.72 3.16 -41.24
CA GLU A 106 0.63 2.22 -41.42
C GLU A 106 -0.54 2.88 -42.16
N VAL A 107 -0.84 4.13 -41.79
CA VAL A 107 -1.85 4.95 -42.48
C VAL A 107 -1.45 5.23 -43.93
N LYS A 108 -0.20 5.68 -44.18
CA LYS A 108 0.29 5.97 -45.56
C LYS A 108 0.31 4.75 -46.46
N ASN A 109 0.55 3.58 -45.91
CA ASN A 109 0.60 2.31 -46.62
C ASN A 109 -0.78 1.64 -46.78
N GLY A 110 -1.82 2.22 -46.16
CA GLY A 110 -3.16 1.65 -46.17
C GLY A 110 -3.28 0.31 -45.43
N VAL A 111 -2.36 0.07 -44.48
CA VAL A 111 -2.28 -1.18 -43.71
C VAL A 111 -3.11 -1.10 -42.42
N LEU A 112 -3.55 0.09 -42.00
CA LEU A 112 -4.38 0.27 -40.83
C LEU A 112 -5.82 -0.24 -41.10
N ASP A 113 -5.93 -1.53 -41.28
CA ASP A 113 -7.20 -2.22 -41.51
C ASP A 113 -7.62 -3.03 -40.27
N LYS A 114 -8.76 -3.66 -40.38
CA LYS A 114 -9.31 -4.45 -39.27
C LYS A 114 -8.40 -5.62 -38.89
N SER A 115 -7.66 -6.20 -39.83
CA SER A 115 -6.76 -7.32 -39.56
C SER A 115 -5.53 -6.88 -38.77
N PHE A 116 -4.98 -5.71 -39.08
CA PHE A 116 -3.90 -5.08 -38.31
C PHE A 116 -4.35 -4.80 -36.86
N ILE A 117 -5.56 -4.22 -36.69
CA ILE A 117 -6.08 -3.93 -35.36
C ILE A 117 -6.25 -5.22 -34.56
N GLU A 118 -6.85 -6.28 -35.14
CA GLU A 118 -7.05 -7.58 -34.47
C GLU A 118 -5.71 -8.22 -34.03
N GLU A 119 -4.68 -8.14 -34.87
CA GLU A 119 -3.33 -8.61 -34.50
C GLU A 119 -2.73 -7.81 -33.34
N ARG A 120 -2.89 -6.47 -33.38
CA ARG A 120 -2.40 -5.58 -32.31
C ARG A 120 -3.15 -5.75 -31.00
N LEU A 121 -4.46 -5.97 -31.03
CA LEU A 121 -5.23 -6.21 -29.82
C LEU A 121 -4.73 -7.43 -29.03
N ALA A 122 -4.34 -8.50 -29.74
CA ALA A 122 -3.75 -9.67 -29.09
C ALA A 122 -2.39 -9.34 -28.45
N PHE A 123 -1.51 -8.64 -29.17
CA PHE A 123 -0.22 -8.21 -28.66
C PHE A 123 -0.34 -7.25 -27.45
N ASP A 124 -1.15 -6.22 -27.58
CA ASP A 124 -1.34 -5.19 -26.57
C ASP A 124 -1.98 -5.75 -25.28
N GLY A 125 -2.84 -6.75 -25.40
CA GLY A 125 -3.45 -7.41 -24.26
C GLY A 125 -2.52 -8.36 -23.52
N GLU A 126 -1.78 -9.19 -24.25
CA GLU A 126 -0.94 -10.25 -23.67
C GLU A 126 0.45 -9.75 -23.26
N GLU A 127 1.14 -9.01 -24.15
CA GLU A 127 2.52 -8.57 -23.88
C GLU A 127 2.59 -7.24 -23.15
N ASP A 128 1.85 -6.22 -23.62
CA ASP A 128 1.90 -4.88 -23.03
C ASP A 128 0.91 -4.68 -21.86
N ARG A 129 0.01 -5.65 -21.63
CA ARG A 129 -0.99 -5.63 -20.54
C ARG A 129 -1.84 -4.36 -20.52
N MET A 130 -2.24 -3.89 -21.69
CA MET A 130 -3.13 -2.75 -21.85
C MET A 130 -4.52 -3.06 -21.29
N GLY A 131 -5.19 -2.05 -20.72
CA GLY A 131 -6.57 -2.17 -20.28
C GLY A 131 -7.57 -2.02 -21.44
N ALA A 132 -7.27 -1.11 -22.37
CA ALA A 132 -8.01 -0.91 -23.60
C ALA A 132 -7.12 -0.32 -24.69
N VAL A 133 -7.60 -0.42 -25.94
CA VAL A 133 -7.02 0.21 -27.12
C VAL A 133 -8.05 1.16 -27.71
N LEU A 134 -7.61 2.38 -28.02
CA LEU A 134 -8.38 3.41 -28.69
C LEU A 134 -7.84 3.60 -30.12
N VAL A 135 -8.69 3.49 -31.10
CA VAL A 135 -8.35 3.76 -32.49
C VAL A 135 -9.08 5.03 -32.94
N ILE A 136 -8.34 6.00 -33.46
CA ILE A 136 -8.88 7.25 -34.00
C ILE A 136 -8.75 7.22 -35.51
N ALA A 137 -9.87 7.44 -36.21
CA ALA A 137 -9.92 7.40 -37.65
C ALA A 137 -9.10 8.51 -38.34
N PRO A 138 -8.56 8.29 -39.55
CA PRO A 138 -7.78 9.31 -40.25
C PRO A 138 -8.56 10.60 -40.58
N ASP A 139 -9.89 10.48 -40.77
CA ASP A 139 -10.80 11.56 -41.04
C ASP A 139 -11.56 12.07 -39.80
N PHE A 140 -10.93 11.94 -38.62
CA PHE A 140 -11.49 12.30 -37.31
C PHE A 140 -12.08 13.71 -37.30
N ASP A 141 -11.35 14.71 -37.79
CA ASP A 141 -11.78 16.10 -37.81
C ASP A 141 -13.04 16.30 -38.67
N ASP A 142 -13.07 15.71 -39.87
CA ASP A 142 -14.23 15.78 -40.79
C ASP A 142 -15.45 15.07 -40.20
N LEU A 143 -15.25 13.93 -39.54
CA LEU A 143 -16.33 13.19 -38.90
C LEU A 143 -16.91 13.97 -37.70
N VAL A 144 -16.08 14.59 -36.88
CA VAL A 144 -16.52 15.47 -35.79
C VAL A 144 -17.28 16.67 -36.35
N LEU A 145 -16.73 17.33 -37.36
CA LEU A 145 -17.37 18.48 -38.00
C LEU A 145 -18.66 18.11 -38.76
N SER A 146 -18.78 16.90 -39.24
CA SER A 146 -20.04 16.43 -39.88
C SER A 146 -21.10 15.98 -38.86
N GLY A 147 -20.76 15.90 -37.56
CA GLY A 147 -21.66 15.41 -36.49
C GLY A 147 -21.77 13.90 -36.44
N ARG A 148 -20.75 13.21 -36.91
CA ARG A 148 -20.61 11.74 -36.88
C ARG A 148 -19.43 11.30 -36.03
N ALA A 149 -19.22 11.99 -34.90
CA ALA A 149 -18.09 11.72 -34.00
C ALA A 149 -18.08 10.29 -33.46
N ASN A 150 -19.24 9.63 -33.43
CA ASN A 150 -19.34 8.22 -33.01
C ASN A 150 -18.71 7.23 -34.04
N GLU A 151 -18.49 7.65 -35.29
CA GLU A 151 -17.84 6.86 -36.33
C GLU A 151 -16.32 7.12 -36.37
N ALA A 152 -15.87 8.13 -35.67
CA ALA A 152 -14.49 8.60 -35.67
C ALA A 152 -13.57 7.85 -34.68
N ILE A 153 -14.14 7.05 -33.80
CA ILE A 153 -13.41 6.42 -32.67
C ILE A 153 -13.94 5.02 -32.41
N ASP A 154 -13.02 4.05 -32.31
CA ASP A 154 -13.29 2.70 -31.85
C ASP A 154 -12.53 2.43 -30.55
N LEU A 155 -13.24 1.99 -29.49
CA LEU A 155 -12.67 1.62 -28.20
C LEU A 155 -12.78 0.10 -28.00
N TYR A 156 -11.66 -0.58 -27.91
CA TYR A 156 -11.55 -2.02 -27.67
C TYR A 156 -11.14 -2.30 -26.22
N ALA A 157 -12.02 -2.92 -25.45
CA ALA A 157 -11.71 -3.36 -24.08
C ALA A 157 -10.88 -4.65 -24.12
N LEU A 158 -9.69 -4.64 -23.51
CA LEU A 158 -8.82 -5.82 -23.39
C LEU A 158 -8.92 -6.48 -22.01
N SER A 159 -9.50 -5.78 -21.04
CA SER A 159 -9.69 -6.27 -19.67
C SER A 159 -11.11 -5.98 -19.17
N ASP A 160 -11.63 -6.86 -18.32
CA ASP A 160 -12.90 -6.63 -17.61
C ASP A 160 -12.66 -5.72 -16.38
N ASP A 161 -12.30 -4.46 -16.67
CA ASP A 161 -12.01 -3.45 -15.65
C ASP A 161 -13.08 -2.36 -15.69
N GLU A 162 -13.65 -2.03 -14.53
CA GLU A 162 -14.65 -0.94 -14.43
C GLU A 162 -14.13 0.41 -14.93
N ARG A 163 -12.80 0.60 -14.96
CA ARG A 163 -12.16 1.80 -15.49
C ARG A 163 -12.32 1.95 -16.99
N THR A 164 -12.54 0.86 -17.74
CA THR A 164 -12.90 0.92 -19.18
C THR A 164 -14.18 1.73 -19.40
N LYS A 165 -15.18 1.56 -18.52
CA LYS A 165 -16.41 2.37 -18.57
C LYS A 165 -16.16 3.84 -18.23
N ALA A 166 -15.18 4.14 -17.39
CA ALA A 166 -14.79 5.52 -17.11
C ALA A 166 -14.10 6.18 -18.33
N VAL A 167 -13.28 5.41 -19.08
CA VAL A 167 -12.71 5.86 -20.37
C VAL A 167 -13.83 6.14 -21.36
N GLU A 168 -14.73 5.19 -21.58
CA GLU A 168 -15.90 5.32 -22.46
C GLU A 168 -16.75 6.56 -22.08
N GLY A 169 -17.05 6.73 -20.80
CA GLY A 169 -17.80 7.88 -20.31
C GLY A 169 -17.09 9.22 -20.54
N THR A 170 -15.77 9.25 -20.39
CA THR A 170 -14.97 10.45 -20.65
C THR A 170 -14.94 10.78 -22.15
N LEU A 171 -14.73 9.76 -23.01
CA LEU A 171 -14.78 9.92 -24.47
C LEU A 171 -16.13 10.46 -24.92
N ASN A 172 -17.22 9.81 -24.50
CA ASN A 172 -18.58 10.24 -24.82
C ASN A 172 -18.86 11.68 -24.39
N LEU A 173 -18.39 12.07 -23.20
CA LEU A 173 -18.55 13.44 -22.71
C LEU A 173 -17.81 14.44 -23.59
N GLN A 174 -16.54 14.17 -23.94
CA GLN A 174 -15.74 15.09 -24.75
C GLN A 174 -16.24 15.18 -26.20
N LEU A 175 -16.61 14.05 -26.81
CA LEU A 175 -17.19 14.02 -28.15
C LEU A 175 -18.52 14.78 -28.19
N SER A 176 -19.45 14.52 -27.27
CA SER A 176 -20.71 15.25 -27.17
C SER A 176 -20.51 16.74 -26.95
N ARG A 177 -19.45 17.11 -26.22
CA ARG A 177 -19.05 18.50 -26.04
C ARG A 177 -18.57 19.11 -27.35
N MET A 178 -17.71 18.43 -28.11
CA MET A 178 -17.25 18.86 -29.44
C MET A 178 -18.42 19.08 -30.39
N GLU A 179 -19.36 18.13 -30.49
CA GLU A 179 -20.57 18.26 -31.29
C GLU A 179 -21.47 19.41 -30.84
N SER A 180 -21.57 19.65 -29.55
CA SER A 180 -22.35 20.78 -29.01
C SER A 180 -21.75 22.12 -29.39
N PHE A 181 -20.43 22.26 -29.30
CA PHE A 181 -19.73 23.50 -29.62
C PHE A 181 -19.64 23.75 -31.12
N LYS A 182 -19.62 22.71 -31.96
CA LYS A 182 -19.73 22.84 -33.42
C LYS A 182 -20.88 23.77 -33.84
N LYS A 183 -22.05 23.66 -33.19
CA LYS A 183 -23.21 24.51 -33.49
C LYS A 183 -22.93 26.00 -33.31
N TYR A 184 -21.95 26.37 -32.50
CA TYR A 184 -21.56 27.77 -32.28
C TYR A 184 -20.52 28.24 -33.30
N VAL A 185 -19.68 27.33 -33.83
CA VAL A 185 -18.72 27.62 -34.91
C VAL A 185 -19.45 27.91 -36.21
N SER A 186 -20.50 27.09 -36.55
CA SER A 186 -21.29 27.26 -37.77
C SER A 186 -22.10 28.56 -37.86
N VAL A 187 -22.30 29.23 -36.71
CA VAL A 187 -23.00 30.55 -36.67
C VAL A 187 -22.03 31.70 -36.94
N SER A 188 -20.72 31.47 -36.84
CA SER A 188 -19.69 32.50 -36.80
C SER A 188 -18.89 32.71 -38.08
N GLY A 189 -18.99 31.85 -39.08
CA GLY A 189 -18.18 31.93 -40.31
C GLY A 189 -18.69 31.08 -41.49
N ASP A 190 -18.21 31.41 -42.70
CA ASP A 190 -18.60 30.77 -43.96
C ASP A 190 -17.94 29.41 -44.22
N GLN A 191 -16.93 29.00 -43.44
CA GLN A 191 -16.32 27.66 -43.45
C GLN A 191 -15.97 27.20 -42.04
N GLU A 192 -16.58 26.06 -41.65
CA GLU A 192 -16.26 25.38 -40.39
C GLU A 192 -14.87 24.71 -40.50
N THR A 193 -13.92 25.11 -39.65
CA THR A 193 -12.61 24.46 -39.56
C THR A 193 -12.42 23.80 -38.21
N ALA A 194 -11.64 22.71 -38.19
CA ALA A 194 -11.29 22.02 -36.94
C ALA A 194 -10.54 22.95 -35.97
N ASN A 195 -9.76 23.91 -36.50
CA ASN A 195 -9.05 24.88 -35.73
C ASN A 195 -9.98 25.86 -34.99
N ASP A 196 -11.05 26.33 -35.65
CA ASP A 196 -12.03 27.24 -35.04
C ASP A 196 -12.77 26.54 -33.90
N LEU A 197 -13.10 25.27 -34.07
CA LEU A 197 -13.67 24.45 -32.99
C LEU A 197 -12.69 24.28 -31.83
N LEU A 198 -11.44 24.01 -32.14
CA LEU A 198 -10.37 23.83 -31.11
C LEU A 198 -10.12 25.10 -30.33
N ASP A 199 -10.06 26.26 -30.99
CA ASP A 199 -9.85 27.54 -30.33
C ASP A 199 -11.04 27.91 -29.43
N LEU A 200 -12.25 27.61 -29.85
CA LEU A 200 -13.45 27.77 -29.04
C LEU A 200 -13.43 26.86 -27.81
N LEU A 201 -13.06 25.60 -27.96
CA LEU A 201 -12.94 24.64 -26.86
C LEU A 201 -11.85 25.04 -25.87
N LYS A 202 -10.68 25.48 -26.35
CA LYS A 202 -9.57 25.99 -25.52
C LYS A 202 -9.99 27.25 -24.76
N GLY A 203 -10.64 28.20 -25.45
CA GLY A 203 -11.12 29.46 -24.84
C GLY A 203 -12.18 29.23 -23.76
N VAL A 204 -13.08 28.28 -23.94
CA VAL A 204 -14.05 27.89 -22.89
C VAL A 204 -13.35 27.26 -21.69
N ASP A 205 -12.37 26.37 -21.93
CA ASP A 205 -11.63 25.73 -20.84
C ASP A 205 -10.83 26.71 -19.97
N GLU A 206 -10.26 27.74 -20.58
CA GLU A 206 -9.53 28.80 -19.85
C GLU A 206 -10.46 29.67 -19.01
N ASN A 207 -11.68 29.92 -19.50
CA ASN A 207 -12.64 30.81 -18.86
C ASN A 207 -13.63 30.09 -17.93
N LEU A 208 -13.68 28.75 -17.96
CA LEU A 208 -14.49 27.99 -17.00
C LEU A 208 -13.93 28.19 -15.58
N PRO A 209 -14.77 28.60 -14.62
CA PRO A 209 -14.32 28.67 -13.23
C PRO A 209 -13.92 27.27 -12.79
N LYS A 210 -12.67 27.12 -12.29
CA LYS A 210 -12.16 25.87 -11.67
C LYS A 210 -12.86 25.58 -10.36
N LYS A 211 -14.19 25.75 -10.31
CA LYS A 211 -15.00 25.52 -9.14
C LYS A 211 -15.48 24.07 -9.19
N GLU A 212 -15.07 23.27 -8.21
CA GLU A 212 -15.68 21.96 -7.98
C GLU A 212 -17.18 22.14 -7.75
N ILE A 213 -18.00 21.74 -8.73
CA ILE A 213 -19.45 21.84 -8.68
C ILE A 213 -20.01 20.73 -7.77
N VAL A 214 -19.30 19.61 -7.69
CA VAL A 214 -19.68 18.48 -6.83
C VAL A 214 -18.48 18.12 -5.96
N SER A 215 -18.60 18.32 -4.66
CA SER A 215 -17.68 17.77 -3.69
C SER A 215 -18.24 16.47 -3.12
N ILE A 216 -17.44 15.41 -3.09
CA ILE A 216 -17.82 14.18 -2.40
C ILE A 216 -17.64 14.45 -0.91
N SER A 217 -18.72 14.83 -0.23
CA SER A 217 -18.76 14.89 1.22
C SER A 217 -18.83 13.46 1.75
N GLY A 218 -17.71 12.94 2.24
CA GLY A 218 -17.71 11.70 2.99
C GLY A 218 -18.58 11.85 4.24
N SER A 219 -19.15 10.75 4.74
CA SER A 219 -20.01 10.68 5.93
C SER A 219 -19.30 11.11 7.22
N GLY A 220 -18.92 12.38 7.35
CA GLY A 220 -18.34 12.98 8.56
C GLY A 220 -16.90 12.57 8.90
N LYS A 221 -16.26 11.71 8.12
CA LYS A 221 -14.82 11.42 8.20
C LYS A 221 -14.16 11.97 6.94
N GLU A 222 -13.16 12.79 7.12
CA GLU A 222 -12.36 13.26 5.99
C GLU A 222 -11.78 12.05 5.25
N ALA A 223 -12.08 11.94 3.96
CA ALA A 223 -11.50 10.88 3.13
C ALA A 223 -10.00 11.16 2.94
N LEU A 224 -9.18 10.13 3.01
CA LEU A 224 -7.75 10.24 2.72
C LEU A 224 -7.55 10.66 1.26
N THR A 225 -6.61 11.56 1.03
CA THR A 225 -6.16 11.87 -0.34
C THR A 225 -5.50 10.66 -0.99
N LYS A 226 -5.37 10.66 -2.32
CA LYS A 226 -4.66 9.60 -3.07
C LYS A 226 -3.23 9.43 -2.53
N GLU A 227 -2.54 10.52 -2.28
CA GLU A 227 -1.19 10.54 -1.70
C GLU A 227 -1.14 9.92 -0.30
N GLN A 228 -2.04 10.33 0.61
CA GLN A 228 -2.15 9.75 1.95
C GLN A 228 -2.48 8.25 1.91
N THR A 229 -3.30 7.82 0.95
CA THR A 229 -3.63 6.40 0.76
C THR A 229 -2.40 5.61 0.31
N ASN A 230 -1.60 6.14 -0.60
CA ASN A 230 -0.35 5.53 -1.05
C ASN A 230 0.69 5.47 0.10
N LEU A 231 0.87 6.58 0.82
CA LEU A 231 1.75 6.63 1.99
C LEU A 231 1.34 5.62 3.06
N LYS A 232 0.05 5.53 3.39
CA LYS A 232 -0.49 4.53 4.31
C LYS A 232 -0.13 3.11 3.88
N THR A 233 -0.30 2.80 2.61
CA THR A 233 0.01 1.48 2.06
C THR A 233 1.50 1.17 2.16
N ASN A 234 2.37 2.10 1.79
CA ASN A 234 3.82 1.95 1.86
C ASN A 234 4.32 1.77 3.30
N ILE A 235 3.78 2.58 4.23
CA ILE A 235 4.04 2.46 5.67
C ILE A 235 3.59 1.09 6.17
N GLY A 236 2.40 0.62 5.78
CA GLY A 236 1.87 -0.68 6.16
C GLY A 236 2.76 -1.83 5.74
N TYR A 237 3.19 -1.88 4.49
CA TYR A 237 4.10 -2.93 4.00
C TYR A 237 5.43 -2.95 4.74
N SER A 238 6.06 -1.79 4.93
CA SER A 238 7.33 -1.70 5.66
C SER A 238 7.16 -2.09 7.13
N PHE A 239 6.07 -1.68 7.75
CA PHE A 239 5.76 -2.00 9.14
C PHE A 239 5.62 -3.52 9.37
N VAL A 240 4.97 -4.25 8.45
CA VAL A 240 4.87 -5.72 8.56
C VAL A 240 6.25 -6.36 8.63
N PHE A 241 7.19 -5.94 7.78
CA PHE A 241 8.56 -6.44 7.85
C PHE A 241 9.26 -6.06 9.15
N LEU A 242 9.06 -4.84 9.63
CA LEU A 242 9.66 -4.39 10.90
C LEU A 242 9.11 -5.18 12.09
N THR A 243 7.82 -5.54 12.09
CA THR A 243 7.22 -6.35 13.16
C THR A 243 7.85 -7.73 13.28
N LEU A 244 8.42 -8.27 12.18
CA LEU A 244 9.16 -9.53 12.20
C LEU A 244 10.37 -9.47 13.15
N ALA A 245 11.09 -8.33 13.20
CA ALA A 245 12.18 -8.14 14.16
C ALA A 245 11.70 -8.26 15.60
N TYR A 246 10.56 -7.64 15.94
CA TYR A 246 9.98 -7.73 17.28
C TYR A 246 9.54 -9.14 17.63
N VAL A 247 8.90 -9.85 16.69
CA VAL A 247 8.49 -11.25 16.86
C VAL A 247 9.70 -12.13 17.19
N PHE A 248 10.77 -12.05 16.39
CA PHE A 248 11.98 -12.84 16.64
C PHE A 248 12.69 -12.44 17.94
N CYS A 249 12.73 -11.15 18.28
CA CYS A 249 13.25 -10.72 19.58
C CYS A 249 12.48 -11.36 20.75
N GLY A 250 11.14 -11.42 20.65
CA GLY A 250 10.31 -12.12 21.64
C GLY A 250 10.59 -13.62 21.71
N ILE A 251 10.80 -14.27 20.56
CA ILE A 251 11.19 -15.69 20.48
C ILE A 251 12.55 -15.94 21.16
N PHE A 252 13.54 -15.04 20.97
CA PHE A 252 14.83 -15.18 21.65
C PHE A 252 14.71 -15.06 23.18
N VAL A 253 13.82 -14.19 23.67
CA VAL A 253 13.51 -14.11 25.10
C VAL A 253 12.86 -15.41 25.58
N ALA A 254 11.92 -15.96 24.83
CA ALA A 254 11.29 -17.25 25.12
C ALA A 254 12.30 -18.40 25.09
N TYR A 255 13.21 -18.42 24.10
CA TYR A 255 14.30 -19.41 24.04
C TYR A 255 15.15 -19.44 25.31
N ASN A 256 15.51 -18.26 25.82
CA ASN A 256 16.21 -18.20 27.10
C ASN A 256 15.38 -18.80 28.24
N ALA A 257 14.08 -18.52 28.31
CA ALA A 257 13.19 -19.08 29.32
C ALA A 257 13.08 -20.61 29.21
N ILE A 258 12.94 -21.12 27.98
CA ILE A 258 12.90 -22.59 27.71
C ILE A 258 14.22 -23.25 28.13
N THR A 259 15.35 -22.64 27.83
CA THR A 259 16.67 -23.13 28.20
C THR A 259 16.87 -23.11 29.72
N GLU A 260 16.42 -22.06 30.41
CA GLU A 260 16.41 -21.96 31.87
C GLU A 260 15.54 -23.08 32.51
N GLN A 261 14.40 -23.38 31.93
CA GLN A 261 13.51 -24.47 32.37
C GLN A 261 14.20 -25.83 32.20
N LYS A 262 14.76 -26.13 31.02
CA LYS A 262 15.48 -27.38 30.73
C LYS A 262 16.69 -27.59 31.63
N ASN A 263 17.37 -26.52 32.06
CA ASN A 263 18.53 -26.55 32.95
C ASN A 263 18.17 -26.48 34.43
N GLY A 264 16.89 -26.60 34.79
CA GLY A 264 16.42 -26.58 36.18
C GLY A 264 16.60 -25.22 36.90
N VAL A 265 16.85 -24.13 36.15
CA VAL A 265 16.99 -22.78 36.73
C VAL A 265 15.65 -22.30 37.29
N THR A 266 14.54 -22.61 36.60
CA THR A 266 13.18 -22.24 37.03
C THR A 266 12.84 -22.86 38.39
N VAL A 267 13.23 -24.13 38.62
CA VAL A 267 13.04 -24.79 39.91
C VAL A 267 13.82 -24.08 41.03
N ARG A 268 15.05 -23.67 40.79
CA ARG A 268 15.86 -22.90 41.77
C ARG A 268 15.25 -21.52 42.04
N VAL A 269 14.70 -20.87 41.03
CA VAL A 269 13.98 -19.60 41.22
C VAL A 269 12.75 -19.78 42.08
N ASP A 270 12.00 -20.86 41.89
CA ASP A 270 10.83 -21.20 42.67
C ASP A 270 11.20 -21.48 44.14
N LEU A 271 12.26 -22.27 44.35
CA LEU A 271 12.77 -22.54 45.71
C LEU A 271 13.26 -21.27 46.42
N SER A 272 13.63 -20.23 45.70
CA SER A 272 13.97 -18.92 46.27
C SER A 272 12.75 -18.06 46.68
N GLY A 273 11.52 -18.58 46.53
CA GLY A 273 10.28 -17.90 46.88
C GLY A 273 9.82 -16.87 45.82
N THR A 274 10.43 -16.87 44.64
CA THR A 274 10.03 -15.95 43.56
C THR A 274 8.77 -16.48 42.86
N SER A 275 7.73 -15.64 42.77
CA SER A 275 6.48 -16.03 42.11
C SER A 275 6.65 -16.17 40.58
N GLN A 276 5.87 -17.08 39.95
CA GLN A 276 5.85 -17.26 38.51
C GLN A 276 5.47 -15.97 37.75
N ALA A 277 4.59 -15.15 38.33
CA ALA A 277 4.25 -13.83 37.78
C ALA A 277 5.48 -12.89 37.78
N ALA A 278 6.29 -12.89 38.82
CA ALA A 278 7.53 -12.10 38.89
C ALA A 278 8.58 -12.58 37.88
N TYR A 279 8.68 -13.91 37.68
CA TYR A 279 9.52 -14.49 36.64
C TYR A 279 9.07 -14.05 35.22
N PHE A 280 7.76 -14.19 34.92
CA PHE A 280 7.21 -13.77 33.62
C PHE A 280 7.37 -12.26 33.38
N LEU A 281 7.15 -11.45 34.43
CA LEU A 281 7.37 -10.00 34.38
C LEU A 281 8.84 -9.65 34.08
N ALA A 282 9.80 -10.40 34.62
CA ALA A 282 11.20 -10.20 34.29
C ALA A 282 11.52 -10.49 32.83
N LYS A 283 10.89 -11.49 32.22
CA LYS A 283 10.98 -11.78 30.76
C LYS A 283 10.31 -10.68 29.94
N PHE A 284 9.14 -10.20 30.36
CA PHE A 284 8.47 -9.08 29.71
C PHE A 284 9.35 -7.80 29.72
N VAL A 285 9.98 -7.45 30.83
CA VAL A 285 10.92 -6.32 30.89
C VAL A 285 12.08 -6.52 29.92
N THR A 286 12.55 -7.76 29.73
CA THR A 286 13.57 -8.06 28.73
C THR A 286 13.05 -7.80 27.30
N VAL A 287 11.78 -8.12 27.01
CA VAL A 287 11.13 -7.77 25.72
C VAL A 287 11.06 -6.25 25.53
N VAL A 288 10.71 -5.50 26.60
CA VAL A 288 10.71 -4.03 26.52
C VAL A 288 12.08 -3.50 26.11
N VAL A 289 13.15 -4.00 26.70
CA VAL A 289 14.53 -3.60 26.35
C VAL A 289 14.85 -3.93 24.89
N THR A 290 14.51 -5.13 24.42
CA THR A 290 14.75 -5.51 23.02
C THR A 290 13.90 -4.67 22.05
N THR A 291 12.68 -4.34 22.40
CA THR A 291 11.80 -3.46 21.61
C THR A 291 12.39 -2.05 21.48
N VAL A 292 12.92 -1.49 22.58
CA VAL A 292 13.63 -0.19 22.54
C VAL A 292 14.81 -0.26 21.56
N LEU A 293 15.61 -1.33 21.61
CA LEU A 293 16.77 -1.49 20.72
C LEU A 293 16.36 -1.60 19.24
N VAL A 294 15.38 -2.43 18.91
CA VAL A 294 14.87 -2.56 17.53
C VAL A 294 14.36 -1.22 17.01
N THR A 295 13.57 -0.51 17.83
CA THR A 295 13.06 0.81 17.45
C THR A 295 14.19 1.82 17.29
N ALA A 296 15.19 1.82 18.17
CA ALA A 296 16.34 2.71 18.06
C ALA A 296 17.14 2.47 16.76
N PHE A 297 17.34 1.21 16.37
CA PHE A 297 17.95 0.90 15.06
C PHE A 297 17.08 1.31 13.88
N ALA A 298 15.76 1.13 13.95
CA ALA A 298 14.86 1.62 12.92
C ALA A 298 14.93 3.15 12.77
N VAL A 299 14.97 3.89 13.89
CA VAL A 299 15.19 5.34 13.90
C VAL A 299 16.53 5.70 13.27
N LEU A 300 17.60 5.03 13.68
CA LEU A 300 18.97 5.27 13.18
C LEU A 300 19.03 5.07 11.65
N TYR A 301 18.50 3.96 11.16
CA TYR A 301 18.47 3.68 9.73
C TYR A 301 17.58 4.66 8.95
N GLY A 302 16.46 5.09 9.53
CA GLY A 302 15.62 6.13 8.95
C GLY A 302 16.38 7.45 8.76
N PHE A 303 17.21 7.83 9.73
CA PHE A 303 18.09 9.00 9.61
C PHE A 303 19.19 8.80 8.56
N ILE A 304 19.90 7.67 8.57
CA ILE A 304 21.00 7.37 7.63
C ILE A 304 20.49 7.34 6.19
N MET A 305 19.33 6.75 5.96
CA MET A 305 18.74 6.62 4.62
C MET A 305 17.98 7.86 4.15
N GLY A 306 17.84 8.88 5.01
CA GLY A 306 17.16 10.13 4.66
C GLY A 306 15.65 9.93 4.46
N VAL A 307 15.00 8.99 5.16
CA VAL A 307 13.55 8.84 5.16
C VAL A 307 12.95 9.99 5.95
N ASN A 308 12.49 11.02 5.24
CA ASN A 308 12.12 12.29 5.86
C ASN A 308 10.62 12.55 5.88
N ASP A 309 9.89 12.01 4.92
CA ASP A 309 8.46 12.26 4.76
C ASP A 309 7.65 10.99 4.97
N PHE A 310 6.97 10.92 6.10
CA PHE A 310 6.00 9.86 6.43
C PHE A 310 4.56 10.36 6.23
N GLY A 311 4.35 11.57 5.71
CA GLY A 311 3.05 12.24 5.79
C GLY A 311 2.62 12.56 7.22
N MET A 312 3.51 12.33 8.20
CA MET A 312 3.32 12.61 9.63
C MET A 312 4.64 12.92 10.31
N GLU A 313 4.58 13.49 11.51
CA GLU A 313 5.78 13.72 12.32
C GLU A 313 6.52 12.41 12.63
N ARG A 314 7.84 12.39 12.45
CA ARG A 314 8.69 11.21 12.69
C ARG A 314 8.49 10.62 14.11
N VAL A 315 8.36 11.50 15.10
CA VAL A 315 8.16 11.07 16.49
C VAL A 315 6.87 10.28 16.62
N LYS A 316 5.80 10.71 15.98
CA LYS A 316 4.51 9.99 15.99
C LYS A 316 4.64 8.61 15.34
N TYR A 317 5.31 8.52 14.19
CA TYR A 317 5.53 7.24 13.51
C TYR A 317 6.30 6.25 14.40
N TYR A 318 7.46 6.65 14.92
CA TYR A 318 8.27 5.75 15.73
C TYR A 318 7.66 5.42 17.09
N ALA A 319 6.85 6.31 17.66
CA ALA A 319 6.05 6.02 18.85
C ALA A 319 5.00 4.92 18.58
N LEU A 320 4.30 4.97 17.42
CA LEU A 320 3.38 3.92 17.01
C LEU A 320 4.12 2.58 16.81
N VAL A 321 5.26 2.62 16.12
CA VAL A 321 6.11 1.44 15.87
C VAL A 321 6.57 0.81 17.18
N PHE A 322 7.01 1.60 18.15
CA PHE A 322 7.41 1.14 19.47
C PHE A 322 6.27 0.46 20.24
N LEU A 323 5.09 1.11 20.31
CA LEU A 323 3.93 0.56 21.01
C LEU A 323 3.46 -0.77 20.39
N MET A 324 3.44 -0.85 19.08
CA MET A 324 3.13 -2.11 18.38
C MET A 324 4.22 -3.17 18.59
N GLY A 325 5.49 -2.77 18.58
CA GLY A 325 6.62 -3.65 18.85
C GLY A 325 6.52 -4.33 20.24
N LEU A 326 6.04 -3.60 21.24
CA LEU A 326 5.77 -4.17 22.57
C LEU A 326 4.73 -5.30 22.52
N ILE A 327 3.67 -5.12 21.73
CA ILE A 327 2.64 -6.16 21.58
C ILE A 327 3.24 -7.38 20.89
N PHE A 328 3.89 -7.22 19.72
CA PHE A 328 4.43 -8.34 18.95
C PHE A 328 5.51 -9.12 19.68
N GLY A 329 6.45 -8.41 20.32
CA GLY A 329 7.49 -9.04 21.13
C GLY A 329 6.91 -9.81 22.32
N SER A 330 5.89 -9.26 22.96
CA SER A 330 5.26 -9.89 24.12
C SER A 330 4.39 -11.09 23.76
N VAL A 331 3.63 -11.02 22.63
CA VAL A 331 2.84 -12.14 22.12
C VAL A 331 3.75 -13.31 21.75
N SER A 332 4.82 -13.07 21.00
CA SER A 332 5.74 -14.12 20.60
C SER A 332 6.52 -14.71 21.79
N MET A 333 6.89 -13.90 22.78
CA MET A 333 7.44 -14.39 24.04
C MET A 333 6.44 -15.30 24.78
N LEU A 334 5.17 -14.89 24.89
CA LEU A 334 4.12 -15.67 25.53
C LEU A 334 3.95 -17.03 24.85
N ILE A 335 3.76 -17.03 23.53
CA ILE A 335 3.60 -18.24 22.72
C ILE A 335 4.79 -19.17 22.94
N GLY A 336 6.00 -18.63 22.91
CA GLY A 336 7.21 -19.40 23.07
C GLY A 336 7.36 -20.05 24.45
N ILE A 337 7.09 -19.31 25.50
CA ILE A 337 7.17 -19.86 26.89
C ILE A 337 6.11 -20.94 27.10
N LEU A 338 4.89 -20.76 26.58
CA LEU A 338 3.81 -21.73 26.73
C LEU A 338 4.05 -23.00 25.91
N ALA A 339 4.57 -22.88 24.69
CA ALA A 339 4.88 -24.04 23.85
C ALA A 339 6.01 -24.91 24.44
N GLY A 340 6.98 -24.30 25.14
CA GLY A 340 8.04 -25.03 25.86
C GLY A 340 9.10 -25.70 24.98
N ASP A 341 8.97 -25.61 23.66
CA ASP A 341 9.93 -26.09 22.68
C ASP A 341 10.27 -24.99 21.68
N VAL A 342 11.54 -24.89 21.29
CA VAL A 342 12.05 -23.79 20.45
C VAL A 342 11.47 -23.84 19.04
N MET A 343 11.43 -25.02 18.44
CA MET A 343 10.98 -25.16 17.06
C MET A 343 9.47 -24.87 16.95
N SER A 344 8.67 -25.51 17.80
CA SER A 344 7.22 -25.30 17.87
C SER A 344 6.89 -23.84 18.18
N SER A 345 7.64 -23.21 19.09
CA SER A 345 7.51 -21.79 19.44
C SER A 345 7.74 -20.86 18.24
N THR A 346 8.80 -21.13 17.49
CA THR A 346 9.17 -20.30 16.33
C THR A 346 8.13 -20.43 15.22
N ILE A 347 7.70 -21.68 14.90
CA ILE A 347 6.68 -21.91 13.88
C ILE A 347 5.35 -21.28 14.30
N ALA A 348 4.91 -21.47 15.54
CA ALA A 348 3.64 -20.93 16.03
C ALA A 348 3.64 -19.41 16.01
N ALA A 349 4.69 -18.75 16.52
CA ALA A 349 4.79 -17.29 16.54
C ALA A 349 4.84 -16.70 15.12
N PHE A 350 5.60 -17.33 14.21
CA PHE A 350 5.66 -16.91 12.81
C PHE A 350 4.32 -17.10 12.10
N THR A 351 3.65 -18.23 12.31
CA THR A 351 2.32 -18.50 11.73
C THR A 351 1.29 -17.48 12.21
N ILE A 352 1.24 -17.20 13.52
CA ILE A 352 0.33 -16.20 14.09
C ILE A 352 0.64 -14.81 13.54
N TRP A 353 1.92 -14.44 13.43
CA TRP A 353 2.33 -13.18 12.81
C TRP A 353 1.87 -13.09 11.35
N CYS A 354 2.08 -14.13 10.55
CA CYS A 354 1.68 -14.17 9.14
C CYS A 354 0.16 -14.06 8.98
N MET A 355 -0.59 -14.90 9.71
CA MET A 355 -2.06 -14.89 9.68
C MET A 355 -2.64 -13.56 10.15
N SER A 356 -2.09 -12.98 11.24
CA SER A 356 -2.56 -11.70 11.75
C SER A 356 -2.26 -10.55 10.77
N SER A 357 -1.12 -10.59 10.06
CA SER A 357 -0.78 -9.61 9.02
C SER A 357 -1.75 -9.67 7.84
N MET A 358 -2.15 -10.88 7.41
CA MET A 358 -3.16 -11.05 6.36
C MET A 358 -4.55 -10.58 6.80
N LEU A 359 -4.98 -10.96 8.01
CA LEU A 359 -6.30 -10.65 8.54
C LEU A 359 -6.46 -9.18 8.98
N SER A 360 -5.38 -8.45 9.16
CA SER A 360 -5.42 -7.04 9.56
C SER A 360 -5.84 -6.07 8.45
N GLY A 361 -5.80 -6.51 7.19
CA GLY A 361 -6.07 -5.66 6.04
C GLY A 361 -4.88 -4.89 5.50
N MET A 362 -3.66 -5.26 5.92
CA MET A 362 -2.44 -4.65 5.41
C MET A 362 -2.11 -5.07 3.97
N TYR A 363 -2.38 -6.33 3.64
CA TYR A 363 -2.14 -6.87 2.29
C TYR A 363 -3.37 -6.76 1.39
N PHE A 364 -4.56 -6.93 1.97
CA PHE A 364 -5.82 -6.92 1.24
C PHE A 364 -6.81 -5.95 1.89
N PRO A 365 -7.53 -5.14 1.09
CA PRO A 365 -8.53 -4.22 1.64
C PRO A 365 -9.67 -5.00 2.32
N ILE A 366 -9.74 -4.97 3.66
CA ILE A 366 -10.83 -5.62 4.43
C ILE A 366 -12.20 -5.03 4.08
N LYS A 367 -12.26 -3.86 3.48
CA LYS A 367 -13.49 -3.17 3.10
C LYS A 367 -14.44 -4.06 2.28
N TYR A 368 -13.86 -4.95 1.46
CA TYR A 368 -14.62 -5.83 0.56
C TYR A 368 -14.82 -7.26 1.08
N THR A 369 -14.46 -7.55 2.34
CA THR A 369 -14.59 -8.88 2.94
C THR A 369 -15.89 -9.04 3.71
N THR A 370 -16.19 -10.29 4.11
CA THR A 370 -17.38 -10.63 4.93
C THR A 370 -17.33 -9.95 6.30
N VAL A 371 -18.51 -9.76 6.92
CA VAL A 371 -18.65 -9.13 8.24
C VAL A 371 -17.82 -9.86 9.30
N GLY A 372 -17.79 -11.20 9.25
CA GLY A 372 -17.01 -12.02 10.20
C GLY A 372 -15.51 -11.73 10.14
N LEU A 373 -14.92 -11.60 8.94
CA LEU A 373 -13.52 -11.24 8.77
C LEU A 373 -13.24 -9.79 9.23
N LYS A 374 -14.18 -8.87 9.04
CA LYS A 374 -14.07 -7.50 9.58
C LYS A 374 -13.99 -7.51 11.11
N ILE A 375 -14.84 -8.28 11.77
CA ILE A 375 -14.82 -8.40 13.25
C ILE A 375 -13.50 -9.02 13.70
N LEU A 376 -13.06 -10.11 13.07
CA LEU A 376 -11.80 -10.77 13.39
C LEU A 376 -10.59 -9.85 13.22
N SER A 377 -10.61 -8.95 12.23
CA SER A 377 -9.52 -8.01 12.01
C SER A 377 -9.26 -7.08 13.20
N TYR A 378 -10.28 -6.72 13.99
CA TYR A 378 -10.11 -5.89 15.19
C TYR A 378 -9.33 -6.59 16.30
N ALA A 379 -9.27 -7.93 16.29
CA ALA A 379 -8.42 -8.69 17.19
C ALA A 379 -6.95 -8.73 16.73
N MET A 380 -6.60 -8.15 15.59
CA MET A 380 -5.25 -8.15 15.05
C MET A 380 -4.54 -6.82 15.39
N PRO A 381 -3.35 -6.84 16.02
CA PRO A 381 -2.63 -5.62 16.40
C PRO A 381 -2.33 -4.71 15.20
N GLN A 382 -1.99 -5.28 14.04
CA GLN A 382 -1.67 -4.54 12.82
C GLN A 382 -2.84 -3.67 12.34
N LYS A 383 -4.08 -4.11 12.57
CA LYS A 383 -5.27 -3.31 12.22
C LYS A 383 -5.27 -1.96 12.92
N TRP A 384 -4.92 -1.96 14.20
CA TRP A 384 -4.88 -0.75 15.01
C TRP A 384 -3.75 0.19 14.60
N PHE A 385 -2.61 -0.35 14.14
CA PHE A 385 -1.54 0.45 13.56
C PHE A 385 -2.03 1.23 12.32
N ILE A 386 -2.64 0.54 11.36
CA ILE A 386 -3.18 1.17 10.14
C ILE A 386 -4.26 2.20 10.47
N THR A 387 -5.15 1.87 11.41
CA THR A 387 -6.18 2.81 11.87
C THR A 387 -5.55 4.05 12.52
N ALA A 388 -4.47 3.90 13.31
CA ALA A 388 -3.75 5.02 13.89
C ALA A 388 -3.09 5.90 12.81
N VAL A 389 -2.51 5.30 11.78
CA VAL A 389 -1.94 6.05 10.63
C VAL A 389 -3.04 6.84 9.91
N GLU A 390 -4.20 6.23 9.66
CA GLU A 390 -5.36 6.92 9.08
C GLU A 390 -5.81 8.12 9.92
N MET A 391 -5.97 7.91 11.23
CA MET A 391 -6.37 8.96 12.16
C MET A 391 -5.37 10.13 12.20
N ILE A 392 -4.06 9.85 12.11
CA ILE A 392 -3.05 10.91 12.03
C ILE A 392 -3.21 11.73 10.75
N PHE A 393 -3.46 11.08 9.62
CA PHE A 393 -3.62 11.77 8.34
C PHE A 393 -4.86 12.67 8.30
N VAL A 394 -5.93 12.29 8.98
CA VAL A 394 -7.13 13.13 9.16
C VAL A 394 -7.03 14.07 10.38
N LYS A 395 -5.85 14.17 11.01
CA LYS A 395 -5.54 15.05 12.16
C LYS A 395 -6.44 14.80 13.38
N ASP A 396 -6.87 13.56 13.62
CA ASP A 396 -7.63 13.20 14.82
C ASP A 396 -6.70 13.21 16.05
N ASN A 397 -7.06 13.98 17.06
CA ASN A 397 -6.25 14.12 18.28
C ASN A 397 -6.30 12.91 19.21
N ASN A 398 -7.26 11.99 19.03
CA ASN A 398 -7.46 10.84 19.92
C ASN A 398 -6.58 9.62 19.58
N VAL A 399 -5.74 9.71 18.56
CA VAL A 399 -4.89 8.60 18.08
C VAL A 399 -4.08 7.97 19.20
N PHE A 400 -3.33 8.78 19.96
CA PHE A 400 -2.45 8.25 21.01
C PHE A 400 -3.22 7.68 22.20
N VAL A 401 -4.38 8.24 22.54
CA VAL A 401 -5.25 7.66 23.56
C VAL A 401 -5.72 6.27 23.12
N MET A 402 -6.21 6.15 21.89
CA MET A 402 -6.66 4.87 21.34
C MET A 402 -5.53 3.83 21.35
N ILE A 403 -4.36 4.16 20.79
CA ILE A 403 -3.28 3.19 20.61
C ILE A 403 -2.64 2.76 21.96
N ILE A 404 -2.56 3.68 22.92
CA ILE A 404 -2.09 3.37 24.28
C ILE A 404 -3.10 2.44 24.96
N CYS A 405 -4.40 2.71 24.89
CA CYS A 405 -5.43 1.84 25.45
C CYS A 405 -5.36 0.42 24.86
N VAL A 406 -5.22 0.33 23.53
CA VAL A 406 -5.05 -0.95 22.83
C VAL A 406 -3.78 -1.67 23.32
N THR A 407 -2.65 -0.97 23.38
CA THR A 407 -1.38 -1.55 23.82
C THR A 407 -1.48 -2.07 25.24
N VAL A 408 -2.04 -1.28 26.15
CA VAL A 408 -2.23 -1.67 27.56
C VAL A 408 -3.14 -2.88 27.67
N ALA A 409 -4.25 -2.92 26.92
CA ALA A 409 -5.17 -4.08 26.92
C ALA A 409 -4.47 -5.36 26.47
N TYR A 410 -3.69 -5.33 25.38
CA TYR A 410 -2.89 -6.48 24.95
C TYR A 410 -1.86 -6.91 26.01
N ILE A 411 -1.12 -5.96 26.58
CA ILE A 411 -0.08 -6.28 27.58
C ILE A 411 -0.73 -6.90 28.83
N LEU A 412 -1.83 -6.36 29.32
CA LEU A 412 -2.55 -6.92 30.47
C LEU A 412 -3.04 -8.35 30.18
N ALA A 413 -3.60 -8.59 29.00
CA ALA A 413 -4.02 -9.93 28.60
C ALA A 413 -2.81 -10.90 28.54
N ILE A 414 -1.70 -10.49 27.92
CA ILE A 414 -0.49 -11.29 27.79
C ILE A 414 0.10 -11.64 29.15
N LEU A 415 0.21 -10.65 30.06
CA LEU A 415 0.74 -10.85 31.41
C LEU A 415 -0.17 -11.80 32.22
N SER A 416 -1.49 -11.66 32.12
CA SER A 416 -2.45 -12.50 32.82
C SER A 416 -2.39 -13.94 32.31
N ILE A 417 -2.43 -14.15 30.98
CA ILE A 417 -2.36 -15.49 30.37
C ILE A 417 -0.99 -16.14 30.67
N GLY A 418 0.09 -15.37 30.58
CA GLY A 418 1.43 -15.89 30.85
C GLY A 418 1.62 -16.33 32.31
N ALA A 419 1.14 -15.55 33.25
CA ALA A 419 1.21 -15.88 34.67
C ALA A 419 0.36 -17.13 35.01
N LEU A 420 -0.86 -17.22 34.45
CA LEU A 420 -1.74 -18.36 34.65
C LEU A 420 -1.19 -19.63 33.94
N GLY A 421 -0.72 -19.51 32.71
CA GLY A 421 -0.18 -20.64 31.94
C GLY A 421 1.05 -21.26 32.60
N LEU A 422 1.96 -20.44 33.12
CA LEU A 422 3.11 -20.95 33.89
C LEU A 422 2.69 -21.61 35.19
N LYS A 423 1.66 -21.08 35.86
CA LYS A 423 1.14 -21.69 37.09
C LYS A 423 0.52 -23.06 36.82
N MET A 424 -0.26 -23.21 35.74
CA MET A 424 -0.88 -24.49 35.33
C MET A 424 0.19 -25.52 34.99
N LYS A 425 1.16 -25.16 34.18
CA LYS A 425 2.25 -26.02 33.74
C LYS A 425 3.06 -26.58 34.94
N ARG A 426 3.28 -25.76 35.93
CA ARG A 426 3.92 -26.18 37.20
C ARG A 426 3.08 -27.20 37.96
N THR A 427 1.76 -27.00 38.03
CA THR A 427 0.88 -27.92 38.76
C THR A 427 0.88 -29.31 38.14
N GLU A 428 0.94 -29.39 36.80
CA GLU A 428 1.07 -30.63 36.06
C GLU A 428 2.43 -31.33 36.36
N GLU A 429 3.55 -30.59 36.34
CA GLU A 429 4.87 -31.16 36.62
C GLU A 429 4.99 -31.73 38.05
N TRP A 430 4.26 -31.17 39.02
CA TRP A 430 4.29 -31.63 40.46
C TRP A 430 3.22 -32.66 40.73
N GLY A 431 2.19 -32.79 39.94
CA GLY A 431 1.13 -33.79 40.08
C GLY A 431 1.45 -35.14 39.44
N THR A 432 2.48 -35.21 38.61
CA THR A 432 2.95 -36.42 37.92
C THR A 432 4.12 -37.13 38.65
N ASN A 433 4.61 -36.60 39.76
CA ASN A 433 5.58 -37.19 40.65
C ASN A 433 4.92 -37.56 42.00
#